data_cae10137fc641f0f6f24245a02b9ebb9
#
_entry.id   cae10137fc641f0f6f24245a02b9ebb9
#
_cell.length_a   1.000
_cell.length_b   1.000
_cell.length_c   1.000
_cell.angle_alpha   90.00
_cell.angle_beta   90.00
_cell.angle_gamma   90.00
#
_symmetry.space_group_name_H-M   'P 1'
#
loop_
_entity.id
_entity.type
_entity.pdbx_description
1 polymer ?
#
loop_
_entity_poly.entity_id
_entity_poly.type
_entity_poly.pdbx_seq_one_letter_code
_entity_poly.pdbx_strand_id
1 'polypeptide(L)'
;MQIIGLSGTKRSGKDTVCRLMQEITRKGRLKREAFADNLKQEVADMLKVKVEMIEQDKERFRPMLQWYGADYCRHYFGKSYWIDQMFDKVRYNFENKQITVITDVRYPNEAHFIRSRGVLVNVQRDTGLQDSHSSENALKDFDSYDYTINNNEGLEELKEKVQKLFCEIDAIA
;
A
#
# COMPACT_ATOMS: atom_id res chain seq x y z
N MET A 1 4.26 9.76 14.43
CA MET A 1 4.42 8.47 13.69
C MET A 1 4.21 8.81 12.24
N GLN A 2 5.21 8.63 11.38
CA GLN A 2 5.12 9.09 9.99
C GLN A 2 4.82 7.91 9.07
N ILE A 3 3.65 7.93 8.46
CA ILE A 3 3.18 6.93 7.51
C ILE A 3 2.88 7.64 6.19
N ILE A 4 3.28 7.02 5.07
CA ILE A 4 2.87 7.41 3.72
C ILE A 4 2.06 6.23 3.16
N GLY A 5 0.77 6.43 2.91
CA GLY A 5 -0.07 5.44 2.24
C GLY A 5 -0.16 5.73 0.75
N LEU A 6 0.04 4.71 -0.08
CA LEU A 6 -0.14 4.79 -1.53
C LEU A 6 -1.41 4.05 -1.93
N SER A 7 -2.34 4.76 -2.54
CA SER A 7 -3.55 4.24 -3.16
C SER A 7 -3.52 4.44 -4.67
N GLY A 8 -4.41 3.78 -5.39
CA GLY A 8 -4.52 3.86 -6.84
C GLY A 8 -4.83 2.51 -7.46
N THR A 9 -5.29 2.49 -8.70
CA THR A 9 -5.68 1.30 -9.45
C THR A 9 -4.51 0.32 -9.64
N LYS A 10 -4.83 -0.92 -10.02
CA LYS A 10 -3.83 -1.94 -10.39
C LYS A 10 -2.92 -1.39 -11.50
N ARG A 11 -1.59 -1.57 -11.36
CA ARG A 11 -0.55 -1.07 -12.27
C ARG A 11 -0.44 0.46 -12.38
N SER A 12 -1.01 1.23 -11.45
CA SER A 12 -0.83 2.68 -11.44
C SER A 12 0.60 3.15 -11.13
N GLY A 13 1.47 2.26 -10.62
CA GLY A 13 2.87 2.57 -10.34
C GLY A 13 3.20 2.81 -8.86
N LYS A 14 2.33 2.41 -7.91
CA LYS A 14 2.56 2.57 -6.47
C LYS A 14 3.92 2.00 -6.00
N ASP A 15 4.28 0.80 -6.46
CA ASP A 15 5.57 0.20 -6.11
C ASP A 15 6.75 0.99 -6.70
N THR A 16 6.59 1.55 -7.90
CA THR A 16 7.60 2.42 -8.52
C THR A 16 7.76 3.71 -7.71
N VAL A 17 6.66 4.33 -7.29
CA VAL A 17 6.68 5.52 -6.42
C VAL A 17 7.41 5.21 -5.11
N CYS A 18 7.10 4.08 -4.45
CA CYS A 18 7.78 3.66 -3.23
C CYS A 18 9.29 3.46 -3.46
N ARG A 19 9.70 2.80 -4.55
CA ARG A 19 11.10 2.60 -4.90
C ARG A 19 11.82 3.93 -5.13
N LEU A 20 11.21 4.86 -5.86
CA LEU A 20 11.76 6.20 -6.07
C LEU A 20 11.93 6.96 -4.75
N MET A 21 10.96 6.88 -3.82
CA MET A 21 11.10 7.44 -2.47
C MET A 21 12.29 6.82 -1.72
N GLN A 22 12.53 5.52 -1.86
CA GLN A 22 13.68 4.84 -1.25
C GLN A 22 15.01 5.31 -1.84
N GLU A 23 15.06 5.60 -3.15
CA GLU A 23 16.26 6.07 -3.85
C GLU A 23 16.68 7.49 -3.43
N ILE A 24 15.70 8.36 -3.16
CA ILE A 24 15.97 9.76 -2.75
C ILE A 24 16.20 9.91 -1.24
N THR A 25 15.90 8.90 -0.45
CA THR A 25 16.10 8.93 1.00
C THR A 25 17.39 8.25 1.43
N ARG A 26 17.89 8.61 2.62
CA ARG A 26 19.01 7.89 3.21
C ARG A 26 18.66 6.40 3.34
N LYS A 27 19.61 5.53 2.95
CA LYS A 27 19.44 4.07 3.02
C LYS A 27 18.94 3.64 4.41
N GLY A 28 17.87 2.87 4.44
CA GLY A 28 17.27 2.32 5.65
C GLY A 28 16.30 3.26 6.40
N ARG A 29 16.16 4.55 5.97
CA ARG A 29 15.20 5.48 6.57
C ARG A 29 13.74 5.16 6.19
N LEU A 30 13.52 4.59 5.01
CA LEU A 30 12.20 4.26 4.50
C LEU A 30 11.99 2.76 4.46
N LYS A 31 10.91 2.29 5.09
CA LYS A 31 10.48 0.90 5.12
C LYS A 31 9.19 0.72 4.31
N ARG A 32 9.25 -0.10 3.28
CA ARG A 32 8.05 -0.52 2.53
C ARG A 32 7.30 -1.59 3.32
N GLU A 33 5.99 -1.42 3.45
CA GLU A 33 5.04 -2.39 3.98
C GLU A 33 3.84 -2.53 3.02
N ALA A 34 3.11 -3.64 3.15
CA ALA A 34 1.85 -3.83 2.47
C ALA A 34 0.91 -4.69 3.32
N PHE A 35 -0.39 -4.40 3.31
CA PHE A 35 -1.41 -5.23 3.96
C PHE A 35 -1.41 -6.65 3.37
N ALA A 36 -1.21 -6.75 2.06
CA ALA A 36 -1.13 -8.03 1.36
C ALA A 36 0.06 -8.91 1.76
N ASP A 37 1.12 -8.36 2.38
CA ASP A 37 2.26 -9.17 2.81
C ASP A 37 1.88 -10.08 3.99
N ASN A 38 1.10 -9.56 4.97
CA ASN A 38 0.57 -10.37 6.07
C ASN A 38 -0.42 -11.41 5.55
N LEU A 39 -1.33 -11.00 4.67
CA LEU A 39 -2.29 -11.90 4.03
C LEU A 39 -1.61 -13.07 3.32
N LYS A 40 -0.56 -12.80 2.55
CA LYS A 40 0.19 -13.86 1.84
C LYS A 40 0.91 -14.77 2.82
N GLN A 41 1.47 -14.23 3.90
CA GLN A 41 2.11 -15.03 4.93
C GLN A 41 1.13 -15.98 5.58
N GLU A 42 -0.05 -15.50 6.02
CA GLU A 42 -1.06 -16.35 6.63
C GLU A 42 -1.57 -17.44 5.68
N VAL A 43 -1.79 -17.11 4.41
CA VAL A 43 -2.19 -18.09 3.39
C VAL A 43 -1.07 -19.10 3.12
N ALA A 44 0.19 -18.66 3.07
CA ALA A 44 1.34 -19.55 2.90
C ALA A 44 1.47 -20.55 4.07
N ASP A 45 1.31 -20.07 5.30
CA ASP A 45 1.35 -20.89 6.51
C ASP A 45 0.20 -21.91 6.54
N MET A 46 -1.00 -21.48 6.16
CA MET A 46 -2.17 -22.36 6.07
C MET A 46 -2.00 -23.46 5.02
N LEU A 47 -1.42 -23.14 3.88
CA LEU A 47 -1.13 -24.08 2.78
C LEU A 47 0.16 -24.88 3.00
N LYS A 48 0.97 -24.54 4.02
CA LYS A 48 2.30 -25.10 4.27
C LYS A 48 3.25 -24.94 3.07
N VAL A 49 3.20 -23.81 2.41
CA VAL A 49 4.07 -23.42 1.29
C VAL A 49 4.90 -22.19 1.65
N LYS A 50 5.91 -21.90 0.86
CA LYS A 50 6.68 -20.66 1.01
C LYS A 50 5.93 -19.48 0.36
N VAL A 51 6.04 -18.28 0.92
CA VAL A 51 5.44 -17.03 0.37
C VAL A 51 5.91 -16.78 -1.06
N GLU A 52 7.17 -17.12 -1.37
CA GLU A 52 7.74 -16.97 -2.71
C GLU A 52 6.95 -17.76 -3.78
N MET A 53 6.36 -18.90 -3.42
CA MET A 53 5.49 -19.67 -4.32
C MET A 53 4.24 -18.88 -4.69
N ILE A 54 3.63 -18.20 -3.71
CA ILE A 54 2.46 -17.33 -3.93
C ILE A 54 2.85 -16.12 -4.79
N GLU A 55 4.05 -15.56 -4.57
CA GLU A 55 4.56 -14.42 -5.34
C GLU A 55 4.88 -14.77 -6.80
N GLN A 56 5.38 -15.99 -7.05
CA GLN A 56 5.69 -16.47 -8.40
C GLN A 56 4.45 -16.75 -9.24
N ASP A 57 3.36 -17.20 -8.63
CA ASP A 57 2.12 -17.55 -9.34
C ASP A 57 0.91 -16.83 -8.73
N LYS A 58 0.98 -15.49 -8.69
CA LYS A 58 -0.06 -14.63 -8.10
C LYS A 58 -1.46 -14.86 -8.67
N GLU A 59 -1.56 -15.12 -9.96
CA GLU A 59 -2.85 -15.29 -10.61
C GLU A 59 -3.56 -16.58 -10.14
N ARG A 60 -2.81 -17.65 -9.92
CA ARG A 60 -3.33 -18.91 -9.37
C ARG A 60 -3.86 -18.73 -7.94
N PHE A 61 -3.12 -17.99 -7.11
CA PHE A 61 -3.49 -17.79 -5.70
C PHE A 61 -4.44 -16.62 -5.48
N ARG A 62 -4.67 -15.78 -6.48
CA ARG A 62 -5.54 -14.59 -6.38
C ARG A 62 -6.93 -14.87 -5.80
N PRO A 63 -7.71 -15.87 -6.28
CA PRO A 63 -9.03 -16.15 -5.73
C PRO A 63 -9.00 -16.47 -4.24
N MET A 64 -8.01 -17.25 -3.81
CA MET A 64 -7.83 -17.61 -2.41
C MET A 64 -7.43 -16.40 -1.55
N LEU A 65 -6.50 -15.58 -2.01
CA LEU A 65 -6.09 -14.37 -1.32
C LEU A 65 -7.26 -13.37 -1.18
N GLN A 66 -8.07 -13.23 -2.21
CA GLN A 66 -9.25 -12.37 -2.18
C GLN A 66 -10.30 -12.88 -1.21
N TRP A 67 -10.64 -14.18 -1.30
CA TRP A 67 -11.58 -14.80 -0.38
C TRP A 67 -11.09 -14.71 1.07
N TYR A 68 -9.86 -15.15 1.36
CA TYR A 68 -9.34 -15.15 2.71
C TYR A 68 -9.21 -13.73 3.29
N GLY A 69 -8.65 -12.81 2.51
CA GLY A 69 -8.39 -11.45 2.96
C GLY A 69 -9.63 -10.57 3.09
N ALA A 70 -10.57 -10.65 2.14
CA ALA A 70 -11.75 -9.81 2.12
C ALA A 70 -12.97 -10.50 2.74
N ASP A 71 -13.31 -11.70 2.25
CA ASP A 71 -14.57 -12.33 2.62
C ASP A 71 -14.49 -13.06 3.95
N TYR A 72 -13.34 -13.70 4.25
CA TYR A 72 -13.17 -14.44 5.50
C TYR A 72 -12.69 -13.53 6.64
N CYS A 73 -11.46 -13.02 6.58
CA CYS A 73 -10.88 -12.30 7.72
C CYS A 73 -11.67 -11.05 8.10
N ARG A 74 -12.07 -10.23 7.14
CA ARG A 74 -12.83 -9.00 7.43
C ARG A 74 -14.24 -9.29 7.93
N HIS A 75 -14.83 -10.43 7.54
CA HIS A 75 -16.15 -10.83 8.00
C HIS A 75 -16.12 -11.39 9.44
N TYR A 76 -15.22 -12.32 9.73
CA TYR A 76 -15.19 -13.03 11.00
C TYR A 76 -14.37 -12.35 12.10
N PHE A 77 -13.26 -11.68 11.74
CA PHE A 77 -12.40 -10.99 12.70
C PHE A 77 -12.59 -9.47 12.72
N GLY A 78 -13.40 -8.94 11.80
CA GLY A 78 -13.70 -7.52 11.72
C GLY A 78 -12.89 -6.77 10.68
N LYS A 79 -13.42 -5.59 10.30
CA LYS A 79 -12.82 -4.75 9.24
C LYS A 79 -11.44 -4.20 9.61
N SER A 80 -11.07 -4.15 10.89
CA SER A 80 -9.77 -3.67 11.37
C SER A 80 -8.67 -4.72 11.37
N TYR A 81 -8.98 -6.00 11.16
CA TYR A 81 -8.03 -7.11 11.29
C TYR A 81 -6.65 -6.84 10.66
N TRP A 82 -6.62 -6.42 9.40
CA TRP A 82 -5.37 -6.11 8.71
C TRP A 82 -4.72 -4.82 9.19
N ILE A 83 -5.52 -3.85 9.68
CA ILE A 83 -5.02 -2.60 10.25
C ILE A 83 -4.30 -2.87 11.57
N ASP A 84 -4.84 -3.73 12.42
CA ASP A 84 -4.27 -4.05 13.72
C ASP A 84 -2.89 -4.72 13.55
N GLN A 85 -2.75 -5.65 12.61
CA GLN A 85 -1.46 -6.25 12.25
C GLN A 85 -0.48 -5.22 11.64
N MET A 86 -0.97 -4.32 10.79
CA MET A 86 -0.15 -3.27 10.21
C MET A 86 0.33 -2.27 11.26
N PHE A 87 -0.50 -1.97 12.26
CA PHE A 87 -0.16 -1.06 13.34
C PHE A 87 1.11 -1.50 14.11
N ASP A 88 1.25 -2.78 14.40
CA ASP A 88 2.45 -3.31 15.06
C ASP A 88 3.71 -3.12 14.23
N LYS A 89 3.64 -3.34 12.90
CA LYS A 89 4.75 -3.08 11.98
C LYS A 89 5.12 -1.59 11.93
N VAL A 90 4.11 -0.73 11.83
CA VAL A 90 4.31 0.73 11.80
C VAL A 90 4.93 1.22 13.10
N ARG A 91 4.49 0.70 14.25
CA ARG A 91 5.08 1.01 15.56
C ARG A 91 6.54 0.59 15.63
N TYR A 92 6.85 -0.64 15.22
CA TYR A 92 8.22 -1.15 15.17
C TYR A 92 9.13 -0.28 14.28
N ASN A 93 8.66 0.08 13.08
CA ASN A 93 9.40 0.93 12.16
C ASN A 93 9.65 2.33 12.77
N PHE A 94 8.64 2.91 13.43
CA PHE A 94 8.76 4.20 14.11
C PHE A 94 9.79 4.17 15.24
N GLU A 95 9.80 3.13 16.07
CA GLU A 95 10.79 2.93 17.15
C GLU A 95 12.22 2.82 16.57
N ASN A 96 12.35 2.30 15.34
CA ASN A 96 13.62 2.24 14.60
C ASN A 96 13.91 3.50 13.74
N LYS A 97 13.17 4.61 13.97
CA LYS A 97 13.33 5.90 13.25
C LYS A 97 13.15 5.76 11.73
N GLN A 98 12.27 4.87 11.30
CA GLN A 98 11.94 4.64 9.90
C GLN A 98 10.58 5.25 9.55
N ILE A 99 10.48 5.79 8.34
CA ILE A 99 9.21 6.18 7.72
C ILE A 99 8.60 4.92 7.10
N THR A 100 7.32 4.65 7.40
CA THR A 100 6.62 3.51 6.79
C THR A 100 5.89 3.96 5.54
N VAL A 101 6.15 3.31 4.40
CA VAL A 101 5.38 3.48 3.16
C VAL A 101 4.53 2.23 2.94
N ILE A 102 3.20 2.39 2.96
CA ILE A 102 2.24 1.30 2.73
C ILE A 102 1.75 1.41 1.29
N THR A 103 2.03 0.39 0.47
CA THR A 103 1.92 0.47 -1.00
C THR A 103 0.60 -0.06 -1.57
N ASP A 104 -0.34 -0.53 -0.75
CA ASP A 104 -1.56 -1.20 -1.20
C ASP A 104 -2.82 -0.80 -0.45
N VAL A 105 -2.95 0.50 -0.14
CA VAL A 105 -4.16 1.03 0.51
C VAL A 105 -5.35 0.90 -0.43
N ARG A 106 -6.40 0.15 -0.01
CA ARG A 106 -7.54 -0.20 -0.85
C ARG A 106 -8.90 0.08 -0.23
N TYR A 107 -9.00 0.15 1.09
CA TYR A 107 -10.26 0.31 1.80
C TYR A 107 -10.34 1.64 2.55
N PRO A 108 -11.55 2.22 2.70
CA PRO A 108 -11.72 3.49 3.42
C PRO A 108 -11.18 3.47 4.85
N ASN A 109 -11.34 2.37 5.58
CA ASN A 109 -10.80 2.24 6.94
C ASN A 109 -9.26 2.22 6.98
N GLU A 110 -8.59 1.63 5.96
CA GLU A 110 -7.14 1.71 5.78
C GLU A 110 -6.71 3.15 5.47
N ALA A 111 -7.42 3.82 4.56
CA ALA A 111 -7.18 5.23 4.23
C ALA A 111 -7.32 6.13 5.46
N HIS A 112 -8.35 5.96 6.28
CA HIS A 112 -8.52 6.70 7.53
C HIS A 112 -7.42 6.40 8.55
N PHE A 113 -7.00 5.14 8.68
CA PHE A 113 -5.86 4.77 9.52
C PHE A 113 -4.58 5.51 9.12
N ILE A 114 -4.29 5.57 7.81
CA ILE A 114 -3.13 6.30 7.28
C ILE A 114 -3.23 7.79 7.61
N ARG A 115 -4.34 8.44 7.23
CA ARG A 115 -4.52 9.89 7.38
C ARG A 115 -4.50 10.36 8.84
N SER A 116 -4.89 9.51 9.77
CA SER A 116 -4.80 9.86 11.20
C SER A 116 -3.36 9.87 11.75
N ARG A 117 -2.36 9.42 10.98
CA ARG A 117 -0.96 9.23 11.41
C ARG A 117 0.09 9.69 10.41
N GLY A 118 -0.34 10.17 9.25
CA GLY A 118 0.54 10.54 8.16
C GLY A 118 -0.23 11.06 6.96
N VAL A 119 0.21 10.75 5.76
CA VAL A 119 -0.35 11.25 4.50
C VAL A 119 -0.79 10.13 3.58
N LEU A 120 -1.89 10.35 2.87
CA LEU A 120 -2.44 9.45 1.86
C LEU A 120 -2.25 10.03 0.46
N VAL A 121 -1.55 9.29 -0.38
CA VAL A 121 -1.22 9.69 -1.76
C VAL A 121 -2.00 8.82 -2.75
N ASN A 122 -2.72 9.45 -3.67
CA ASN A 122 -3.36 8.78 -4.79
C ASN A 122 -2.41 8.75 -6.00
N VAL A 123 -2.04 7.56 -6.47
CA VAL A 123 -1.23 7.38 -7.68
C VAL A 123 -2.17 7.03 -8.84
N GLN A 124 -2.38 7.99 -9.72
CA GLN A 124 -3.28 7.87 -10.87
C GLN A 124 -2.50 7.53 -12.14
N ARG A 125 -3.00 6.53 -12.87
CA ARG A 125 -2.51 6.19 -14.21
C ARG A 125 -3.68 5.65 -15.03
N ASP A 126 -3.78 6.09 -16.25
CA ASP A 126 -4.68 5.47 -17.23
C ASP A 126 -4.05 4.15 -17.70
N THR A 127 -4.56 3.05 -17.15
CA THR A 127 -4.05 1.71 -17.45
C THR A 127 -4.94 0.96 -18.43
N GLY A 128 -6.12 1.50 -18.74
CA GLY A 128 -7.15 0.81 -19.52
C GLY A 128 -7.69 -0.48 -18.87
N LEU A 129 -7.26 -0.79 -17.63
CA LEU A 129 -7.65 -2.00 -16.90
C LEU A 129 -8.86 -1.72 -16.01
N GLN A 130 -9.86 -2.59 -16.11
CA GLN A 130 -10.97 -2.64 -15.17
C GLN A 130 -10.87 -3.94 -14.37
N ASP A 131 -10.86 -3.83 -13.04
CA ASP A 131 -10.96 -4.97 -12.13
C ASP A 131 -12.32 -4.87 -11.40
N SER A 132 -13.08 -5.96 -11.44
CA SER A 132 -14.44 -6.01 -10.86
C SER A 132 -14.45 -6.35 -9.37
N HIS A 133 -13.29 -6.74 -8.80
CA HIS A 133 -13.24 -7.12 -7.39
C HIS A 133 -13.47 -5.92 -6.47
N SER A 134 -14.25 -6.15 -5.40
CA SER A 134 -14.64 -5.11 -4.45
C SER A 134 -13.47 -4.34 -3.85
N SER A 135 -12.32 -5.00 -3.60
CA SER A 135 -11.12 -4.34 -3.05
C SER A 135 -10.45 -3.36 -4.02
N GLU A 136 -10.63 -3.50 -5.34
CA GLU A 136 -10.07 -2.56 -6.32
C GLU A 136 -10.97 -1.34 -6.52
N ASN A 137 -12.25 -1.44 -6.12
CA ASN A 137 -13.26 -0.39 -6.28
C ASN A 137 -13.66 0.28 -4.95
N ALA A 138 -13.17 -0.20 -3.81
CA ALA A 138 -13.62 0.28 -2.50
C ALA A 138 -13.24 1.73 -2.20
N LEU A 139 -12.27 2.31 -2.92
CA LEU A 139 -11.88 3.73 -2.83
C LEU A 139 -12.30 4.54 -4.07
N LYS A 140 -13.21 4.03 -4.92
CA LYS A 140 -13.60 4.71 -6.16
C LYS A 140 -14.22 6.09 -5.88
N ASP A 141 -15.05 6.19 -4.84
CA ASP A 141 -15.74 7.43 -4.43
C ASP A 141 -15.01 8.12 -3.26
N PHE A 142 -13.80 7.72 -2.95
CA PHE A 142 -12.99 8.32 -1.90
C PHE A 142 -12.27 9.54 -2.45
N ASP A 143 -12.52 10.72 -1.89
CA ASP A 143 -12.03 12.03 -2.37
C ASP A 143 -11.01 12.69 -1.42
N SER A 144 -10.82 12.11 -0.25
CA SER A 144 -10.04 12.73 0.83
C SER A 144 -8.56 12.28 0.78
N TYR A 145 -7.91 12.44 -0.36
CA TYR A 145 -6.45 12.26 -0.51
C TYR A 145 -5.72 13.55 -0.12
N ASP A 146 -4.57 13.41 0.53
CA ASP A 146 -3.73 14.56 0.87
C ASP A 146 -2.90 15.01 -0.35
N TYR A 147 -2.52 14.04 -1.21
CA TYR A 147 -1.79 14.30 -2.46
C TYR A 147 -2.27 13.39 -3.59
N THR A 148 -2.07 13.86 -4.83
CA THR A 148 -2.29 13.06 -6.03
C THR A 148 -1.09 13.16 -6.97
N ILE A 149 -0.58 12.00 -7.40
CA ILE A 149 0.47 11.88 -8.42
C ILE A 149 -0.16 11.34 -9.71
N ASN A 150 -0.13 12.14 -10.78
CA ASN A 150 -0.45 11.68 -12.12
C ASN A 150 0.79 11.00 -12.73
N ASN A 151 0.67 9.71 -13.08
CA ASN A 151 1.73 8.84 -13.63
C ASN A 151 1.41 8.40 -15.06
N ASN A 152 0.93 9.32 -15.92
CA ASN A 152 0.66 9.05 -17.33
C ASN A 152 1.84 9.41 -18.26
N GLU A 153 2.87 10.04 -17.71
CA GLU A 153 4.06 10.48 -18.40
C GLU A 153 5.20 9.45 -18.22
N GLY A 154 6.43 9.86 -18.47
CA GLY A 154 7.60 9.00 -18.35
C GLY A 154 8.10 8.78 -16.93
N LEU A 155 9.16 7.97 -16.80
CA LEU A 155 9.76 7.66 -15.49
C LEU A 155 10.47 8.88 -14.88
N GLU A 156 11.07 9.74 -15.70
CA GLU A 156 11.79 10.93 -15.21
C GLU A 156 10.80 11.94 -14.62
N GLU A 157 9.66 12.19 -15.28
CA GLU A 157 8.61 13.07 -14.77
C GLU A 157 8.02 12.54 -13.48
N LEU A 158 7.83 11.21 -13.38
CA LEU A 158 7.38 10.57 -12.15
C LEU A 158 8.40 10.79 -11.03
N LYS A 159 9.70 10.68 -11.31
CA LYS A 159 10.78 10.89 -10.35
C LYS A 159 10.79 12.32 -9.81
N GLU A 160 10.62 13.32 -10.67
CA GLU A 160 10.53 14.73 -10.26
C GLU A 160 9.30 14.97 -9.36
N LYS A 161 8.14 14.43 -9.74
CA LYS A 161 6.90 14.51 -8.93
C LYS A 161 7.06 13.86 -7.56
N VAL A 162 7.70 12.68 -7.50
CA VAL A 162 7.96 11.97 -6.25
C VAL A 162 8.95 12.73 -5.38
N GLN A 163 10.01 13.31 -5.97
CA GLN A 163 10.99 14.10 -5.24
C GLN A 163 10.35 15.35 -4.62
N LYS A 164 9.56 16.09 -5.39
CA LYS A 164 8.82 17.26 -4.90
C LYS A 164 7.89 16.88 -3.76
N LEU A 165 7.05 15.86 -3.96
CA LEU A 165 6.13 15.36 -2.93
C LEU A 165 6.87 14.96 -1.65
N PHE A 166 7.98 14.22 -1.77
CA PHE A 166 8.72 13.75 -0.60
C PHE A 166 9.35 14.91 0.17
N CYS A 167 9.86 15.94 -0.53
CA CYS A 167 10.36 17.16 0.14
C CYS A 167 9.25 17.89 0.90
N GLU A 168 8.03 17.98 0.36
CA GLU A 168 6.89 18.59 1.04
C GLU A 168 6.48 17.81 2.29
N ILE A 169 6.42 16.47 2.21
CA ILE A 169 6.08 15.59 3.34
C ILE A 169 7.16 15.66 4.43
N ASP A 170 8.44 15.65 4.06
CA ASP A 170 9.56 15.67 5.02
C ASP A 170 9.68 17.04 5.73
N ALA A 171 9.22 18.11 5.10
CA ALA A 171 9.16 19.44 5.70
C ALA A 171 8.06 19.60 6.77
N ILE A 172 7.02 18.74 6.73
CA ILE A 172 5.89 18.76 7.67
C ILE A 172 6.16 17.83 8.88
N ALA A 173 7.14 16.93 8.76
CA ALA A 173 7.47 15.88 9.73
C ALA A 173 8.44 16.32 10.81
#